data_3e9f37ea31d229642102eaf32be3e726
#
_entry.id   3e9f37ea31d229642102eaf32be3e726
#
_cell.length_a   1.000
_cell.length_b   1.000
_cell.length_c   1.000
_cell.angle_alpha   90.00
_cell.angle_beta   90.00
_cell.angle_gamma   90.00
#
_symmetry.space_group_name_H-M   'P 1'
#
loop_
_entity.id
_entity.type
_entity.pdbx_description
1 polymer ?
#
loop_
_entity_poly.entity_id
_entity_poly.type
_entity_poly.pdbx_seq_one_letter_code
_entity_poly.pdbx_strand_id
1 'polypeptide(L)'
;MEFEEFLEKFQIKLNRQQREAVQSVDAPTLLLAVPGSGKTTVLVARLGYMIYCRGIAPEKILTVTYTVAATKDMQSRFASIFGWEMAQRLEFRTINGICAKIINAYGNAIGRTPFELVTDETYRSRLLAAIYQDATRQFPTESDLQNISAKITYIKNSMLSPDEIIALGEAEDLPLYKIYRNYCETMKGNHLMDFDDQMVYARTMLKKGKELREHFQEKYQYISVDEAQDTSKIQHEIIRLLSGEKDRIFMVGDEDQSIYGFRAAYPEALLHFEKEHPGARVLLMEENFRSDQKIVDAANHFIQKNQLRHPKSMFAARPGAEEVQKIDPKGRQGQYRYLLEMARSCDRETAILYRDNESILPVLDLFERAGIDYRIRNADLTFFTHRIVTDIKNIIRFSIDPKDTEIFLQIYYKMNLYMSKATAMEACRLSVEKGLPILETALRFCRMSPGTQKNVRDAQSRLKKILHEPGNRAVYEIVHFLGYFDYMEKMHLKTNKAHILESIAKNEPNPIRLLERLDELADIIKSKAYHRDANIILSTIHSSKGLEYDRVFLLDVKDGIFPETVIRDRKRASKDDIKTYEEERRLFYVGATRAKNTLCIFDFKSNATFTTEFC
;
A
#
# COMPACT_ATOMS: atom_id res chain seq x y z
N MET A 1 -23.62 38.16 -2.05
CA MET A 1 -22.48 38.42 -2.95
C MET A 1 -22.68 37.62 -4.21
N GLU A 2 -22.55 38.24 -5.37
CA GLU A 2 -22.60 37.53 -6.65
C GLU A 2 -21.31 36.72 -6.90
N PHE A 3 -21.38 35.73 -7.78
CA PHE A 3 -20.25 34.79 -7.95
C PHE A 3 -18.99 35.46 -8.53
N GLU A 4 -19.13 36.41 -9.49
CA GLU A 4 -17.98 37.12 -10.04
C GLU A 4 -17.34 38.05 -9.00
N GLU A 5 -18.16 38.75 -8.22
CA GLU A 5 -17.68 39.58 -7.09
C GLU A 5 -16.92 38.74 -6.05
N PHE A 6 -17.38 37.49 -5.78
CA PHE A 6 -16.71 36.56 -4.90
C PHE A 6 -15.33 36.16 -5.45
N LEU A 7 -15.22 35.82 -6.72
CA LEU A 7 -13.97 35.46 -7.36
C LEU A 7 -12.95 36.62 -7.33
N GLU A 8 -13.39 37.82 -7.63
CA GLU A 8 -12.55 39.02 -7.60
C GLU A 8 -12.07 39.35 -6.19
N LYS A 9 -13.00 39.37 -5.21
CA LYS A 9 -12.70 39.70 -3.82
C LYS A 9 -11.64 38.79 -3.19
N PHE A 10 -11.72 37.49 -3.47
CA PHE A 10 -10.81 36.49 -2.91
C PHE A 10 -9.69 36.07 -3.87
N GLN A 11 -9.57 36.75 -5.03
CA GLN A 11 -8.55 36.51 -6.07
C GLN A 11 -8.49 35.06 -6.54
N ILE A 12 -9.66 34.40 -6.68
CA ILE A 12 -9.78 33.00 -7.07
C ILE A 12 -9.88 32.91 -8.60
N LYS A 13 -8.98 32.15 -9.22
CA LYS A 13 -8.99 31.91 -10.66
C LYS A 13 -9.48 30.49 -10.93
N LEU A 14 -10.55 30.36 -11.69
CA LEU A 14 -11.18 29.10 -12.05
C LEU A 14 -11.44 29.05 -13.55
N ASN A 15 -11.18 27.90 -14.18
CA ASN A 15 -11.64 27.65 -15.53
C ASN A 15 -13.15 27.31 -15.56
N ARG A 16 -13.72 27.12 -16.76
CA ARG A 16 -15.16 26.87 -16.95
C ARG A 16 -15.64 25.65 -16.15
N GLN A 17 -14.95 24.51 -16.23
CA GLN A 17 -15.34 23.27 -15.54
C GLN A 17 -15.26 23.43 -14.01
N GLN A 18 -14.22 24.10 -13.52
CA GLN A 18 -14.07 24.40 -12.10
C GLN A 18 -15.18 25.34 -11.58
N ARG A 19 -15.56 26.35 -12.35
CA ARG A 19 -16.68 27.27 -12.01
C ARG A 19 -18.00 26.53 -11.87
N GLU A 20 -18.30 25.65 -12.81
CA GLU A 20 -19.51 24.82 -12.79
C GLU A 20 -19.54 23.92 -11.53
N ALA A 21 -18.42 23.28 -11.21
CA ALA A 21 -18.28 22.43 -10.01
C ALA A 21 -18.47 23.23 -8.71
N VAL A 22 -17.89 24.43 -8.59
CA VAL A 22 -18.04 25.31 -7.42
C VAL A 22 -19.51 25.69 -7.20
N GLN A 23 -20.25 25.99 -8.25
CA GLN A 23 -21.65 26.43 -8.19
C GLN A 23 -22.66 25.30 -8.00
N SER A 24 -22.26 24.03 -8.17
CA SER A 24 -23.15 22.87 -8.03
C SER A 24 -23.43 22.54 -6.55
N VAL A 25 -24.41 23.19 -5.93
CA VAL A 25 -24.72 23.09 -4.48
C VAL A 25 -26.03 22.35 -4.20
N ASP A 26 -27.00 22.44 -5.07
CA ASP A 26 -28.40 22.08 -4.76
C ASP A 26 -28.75 20.62 -5.07
N ALA A 27 -27.88 19.89 -5.77
CA ALA A 27 -28.05 18.48 -6.12
C ALA A 27 -26.86 17.63 -5.67
N PRO A 28 -27.05 16.32 -5.46
CA PRO A 28 -25.93 15.40 -5.30
C PRO A 28 -25.00 15.54 -6.51
N THR A 29 -23.71 15.69 -6.26
CA THR A 29 -22.76 15.94 -7.33
C THR A 29 -21.53 15.07 -7.19
N LEU A 30 -21.19 14.36 -8.27
CA LEU A 30 -19.91 13.69 -8.43
C LEU A 30 -19.03 14.53 -9.37
N LEU A 31 -17.88 14.96 -8.88
CA LEU A 31 -16.85 15.62 -9.66
C LEU A 31 -15.73 14.64 -10.00
N LEU A 32 -15.69 14.20 -11.24
CA LEU A 32 -14.62 13.37 -11.77
C LEU A 32 -13.46 14.26 -12.20
N ALA A 33 -12.38 14.21 -11.45
CA ALA A 33 -11.30 15.17 -11.55
C ALA A 33 -9.97 14.47 -11.84
N VAL A 34 -9.47 14.60 -13.07
CA VAL A 34 -8.21 14.00 -13.52
C VAL A 34 -7.00 14.47 -12.66
N PRO A 35 -5.86 13.75 -12.69
CA PRO A 35 -4.65 14.18 -12.01
C PRO A 35 -4.28 15.62 -12.36
N GLY A 36 -3.87 16.42 -11.37
CA GLY A 36 -3.42 17.80 -11.60
C GLY A 36 -4.51 18.81 -12.02
N SER A 37 -5.79 18.48 -11.94
CA SER A 37 -6.90 19.36 -12.35
C SER A 37 -7.33 20.39 -11.30
N GLY A 38 -6.70 20.41 -10.12
CA GLY A 38 -7.01 21.38 -9.07
C GLY A 38 -8.17 21.01 -8.17
N LYS A 39 -8.39 19.70 -7.89
CA LYS A 39 -9.42 19.18 -6.96
C LYS A 39 -9.55 19.99 -5.67
N THR A 40 -8.46 20.16 -4.95
CA THR A 40 -8.43 20.89 -3.67
C THR A 40 -8.83 22.36 -3.83
N THR A 41 -8.39 23.01 -4.92
CA THR A 41 -8.76 24.41 -5.22
C THR A 41 -10.27 24.54 -5.40
N VAL A 42 -10.90 23.62 -6.13
CA VAL A 42 -12.35 23.61 -6.33
C VAL A 42 -13.10 23.35 -5.02
N LEU A 43 -12.66 22.38 -4.21
CA LEU A 43 -13.26 22.13 -2.91
C LEU A 43 -13.21 23.35 -2.01
N VAL A 44 -12.05 23.99 -1.88
CA VAL A 44 -11.86 25.20 -1.05
C VAL A 44 -12.71 26.35 -1.58
N ALA A 45 -12.69 26.61 -2.89
CA ALA A 45 -13.48 27.66 -3.51
C ALA A 45 -14.99 27.43 -3.34
N ARG A 46 -15.46 26.16 -3.46
CA ARG A 46 -16.85 25.78 -3.24
C ARG A 46 -17.31 26.05 -1.81
N LEU A 47 -16.49 25.71 -0.80
CA LEU A 47 -16.81 26.02 0.60
C LEU A 47 -16.98 27.51 0.82
N GLY A 48 -16.09 28.34 0.25
CA GLY A 48 -16.22 29.80 0.27
C GLY A 48 -17.48 30.28 -0.45
N TYR A 49 -17.77 29.77 -1.64
CA TYR A 49 -18.99 30.10 -2.39
C TYR A 49 -20.26 29.78 -1.60
N MET A 50 -20.33 28.60 -0.96
CA MET A 50 -21.48 28.20 -0.13
C MET A 50 -21.73 29.19 1.00
N ILE A 51 -20.67 29.68 1.64
CA ILE A 51 -20.77 30.62 2.78
C ILE A 51 -21.09 32.03 2.30
N TYR A 52 -20.31 32.58 1.37
CA TYR A 52 -20.37 34.00 1.02
C TYR A 52 -21.41 34.34 -0.03
N CYS A 53 -21.71 33.44 -0.97
CA CYS A 53 -22.71 33.67 -2.01
C CYS A 53 -24.07 33.03 -1.69
N ARG A 54 -24.08 31.84 -1.06
CA ARG A 54 -25.30 31.10 -0.78
C ARG A 54 -25.80 31.31 0.67
N GLY A 55 -25.04 31.99 1.52
CA GLY A 55 -25.41 32.27 2.91
C GLY A 55 -25.54 31.03 3.81
N ILE A 56 -24.89 29.93 3.44
CA ILE A 56 -24.91 28.69 4.21
C ILE A 56 -24.04 28.84 5.45
N ALA A 57 -24.58 28.51 6.63
CA ALA A 57 -23.82 28.57 7.87
C ALA A 57 -22.67 27.55 7.86
N PRO A 58 -21.43 27.96 8.19
CA PRO A 58 -20.26 27.09 8.13
C PRO A 58 -20.41 25.80 8.95
N GLU A 59 -21.10 25.87 10.07
CA GLU A 59 -21.35 24.75 10.99
C GLU A 59 -22.24 23.65 10.38
N LYS A 60 -22.94 23.97 9.27
CA LYS A 60 -23.78 23.02 8.52
C LYS A 60 -23.01 22.25 7.45
N ILE A 61 -21.73 22.53 7.29
CA ILE A 61 -20.89 21.95 6.25
C ILE A 61 -19.89 20.99 6.89
N LEU A 62 -19.91 19.73 6.45
CA LEU A 62 -18.92 18.71 6.79
C LEU A 62 -18.03 18.43 5.57
N THR A 63 -16.73 18.54 5.74
CA THR A 63 -15.75 18.11 4.71
C THR A 63 -14.97 16.92 5.22
N VAL A 64 -15.11 15.80 4.51
CA VAL A 64 -14.47 14.52 4.83
C VAL A 64 -13.26 14.32 3.93
N THR A 65 -12.11 14.00 4.52
CA THR A 65 -10.86 13.68 3.84
C THR A 65 -10.34 12.30 4.27
N TYR A 66 -9.43 11.72 3.48
CA TYR A 66 -8.92 10.37 3.74
C TYR A 66 -7.92 10.32 4.92
N THR A 67 -7.09 11.36 5.13
CA THR A 67 -6.06 11.38 6.18
C THR A 67 -6.14 12.64 7.05
N VAL A 68 -5.59 12.54 8.26
CA VAL A 68 -5.46 13.70 9.17
C VAL A 68 -4.58 14.80 8.55
N ALA A 69 -3.55 14.42 7.79
CA ALA A 69 -2.70 15.39 7.09
C ALA A 69 -3.50 16.16 6.01
N ALA A 70 -4.30 15.45 5.19
CA ALA A 70 -5.17 16.08 4.20
C ALA A 70 -6.23 16.99 4.85
N THR A 71 -6.78 16.58 6.01
CA THR A 71 -7.70 17.42 6.79
C THR A 71 -7.07 18.76 7.18
N LYS A 72 -5.84 18.72 7.71
CA LYS A 72 -5.10 19.92 8.11
C LYS A 72 -4.70 20.79 6.91
N ASP A 73 -4.25 20.18 5.83
CA ASP A 73 -3.90 20.90 4.59
C ASP A 73 -5.11 21.62 4.00
N MET A 74 -6.25 20.93 3.90
CA MET A 74 -7.51 21.51 3.41
C MET A 74 -7.94 22.71 4.28
N GLN A 75 -7.91 22.56 5.60
CA GLN A 75 -8.24 23.64 6.54
C GLN A 75 -7.28 24.82 6.39
N SER A 76 -5.97 24.57 6.26
CA SER A 76 -4.96 25.61 6.09
C SER A 76 -5.12 26.35 4.76
N ARG A 77 -5.42 25.65 3.67
CA ARG A 77 -5.70 26.27 2.36
C ARG A 77 -6.98 27.10 2.40
N PHE A 78 -8.02 26.62 3.06
CA PHE A 78 -9.22 27.41 3.27
C PHE A 78 -8.92 28.67 4.11
N ALA A 79 -8.19 28.53 5.20
CA ALA A 79 -7.82 29.64 6.08
C ALA A 79 -6.93 30.69 5.39
N SER A 80 -6.05 30.29 4.47
CA SER A 80 -5.19 31.21 3.72
C SER A 80 -5.97 32.15 2.79
N ILE A 81 -7.16 31.75 2.34
CA ILE A 81 -8.03 32.55 1.47
C ILE A 81 -9.10 33.30 2.28
N PHE A 82 -9.74 32.64 3.24
CA PHE A 82 -10.94 33.12 3.91
C PHE A 82 -10.74 33.47 5.39
N GLY A 83 -9.55 33.26 5.93
CA GLY A 83 -9.19 33.53 7.32
C GLY A 83 -9.44 32.37 8.29
N TRP A 84 -8.65 32.33 9.36
CA TRP A 84 -8.71 31.27 10.38
C TRP A 84 -10.01 31.25 11.18
N GLU A 85 -10.58 32.41 11.47
CA GLU A 85 -11.87 32.51 12.18
C GLU A 85 -12.97 31.73 11.46
N MET A 86 -13.07 31.90 10.13
CA MET A 86 -14.04 31.18 9.33
C MET A 86 -13.68 29.69 9.20
N ALA A 87 -12.40 29.36 9.07
CA ALA A 87 -11.92 27.98 8.97
C ALA A 87 -12.21 27.13 10.24
N GLN A 88 -12.22 27.76 11.42
CA GLN A 88 -12.53 27.10 12.69
C GLN A 88 -14.03 26.78 12.86
N ARG A 89 -14.90 27.45 12.15
CA ARG A 89 -16.35 27.21 12.16
C ARG A 89 -16.78 26.07 11.24
N LEU A 90 -15.95 25.74 10.24
CA LEU A 90 -16.17 24.58 9.37
C LEU A 90 -15.73 23.28 10.05
N GLU A 91 -16.42 22.20 9.74
CA GLU A 91 -16.03 20.87 10.21
C GLU A 91 -15.21 20.14 9.14
N PHE A 92 -13.88 20.07 9.34
CA PHE A 92 -12.97 19.25 8.54
C PHE A 92 -12.59 18.01 9.35
N ARG A 93 -12.88 16.80 8.85
CA ARG A 93 -12.62 15.54 9.56
C ARG A 93 -12.21 14.42 8.63
N THR A 94 -11.52 13.43 9.19
CA THR A 94 -11.47 12.10 8.59
C THR A 94 -12.77 11.36 8.91
N ILE A 95 -13.06 10.29 8.16
CA ILE A 95 -14.24 9.47 8.42
C ILE A 95 -14.21 8.87 9.84
N ASN A 96 -13.05 8.42 10.32
CA ASN A 96 -12.91 7.92 11.70
C ASN A 96 -13.13 9.03 12.72
N GLY A 97 -12.71 10.26 12.43
CA GLY A 97 -12.96 11.41 13.30
C GLY A 97 -14.45 11.72 13.46
N ILE A 98 -15.26 11.55 12.40
CA ILE A 98 -16.72 11.69 12.50
C ILE A 98 -17.35 10.48 13.20
N CYS A 99 -16.85 9.26 12.97
CA CYS A 99 -17.31 8.07 13.68
C CYS A 99 -17.10 8.17 15.19
N ALA A 100 -15.95 8.68 15.62
CA ALA A 100 -15.68 8.94 17.04
C ALA A 100 -16.69 9.93 17.66
N LYS A 101 -17.06 11.01 16.93
CA LYS A 101 -18.10 11.95 17.38
C LYS A 101 -19.47 11.27 17.53
N ILE A 102 -19.85 10.42 16.58
CA ILE A 102 -21.12 9.67 16.60
C ILE A 102 -21.17 8.74 17.81
N ILE A 103 -20.09 7.98 18.05
CA ILE A 103 -19.97 7.04 19.17
C ILE A 103 -20.06 7.79 20.51
N ASN A 104 -19.35 8.92 20.66
CA ASN A 104 -19.39 9.74 21.87
C ASN A 104 -20.78 10.34 22.11
N ALA A 105 -21.42 10.86 21.08
CA ALA A 105 -22.77 11.41 21.17
C ALA A 105 -23.77 10.32 21.61
N TYR A 106 -23.67 9.12 21.04
CA TYR A 106 -24.49 7.98 21.47
C TYR A 106 -24.22 7.57 22.92
N GLY A 107 -22.95 7.44 23.30
CA GLY A 107 -22.54 7.10 24.66
C GLY A 107 -23.11 8.08 25.69
N ASN A 108 -23.01 9.38 25.41
CA ASN A 108 -23.56 10.44 26.25
C ASN A 108 -25.09 10.34 26.37
N ALA A 109 -25.78 10.06 25.24
CA ALA A 109 -27.24 9.94 25.23
C ALA A 109 -27.77 8.77 26.08
N ILE A 110 -27.00 7.66 26.16
CA ILE A 110 -27.38 6.46 26.93
C ILE A 110 -26.67 6.34 28.30
N GLY A 111 -25.84 7.34 28.66
CA GLY A 111 -25.10 7.34 29.93
C GLY A 111 -24.03 6.23 30.02
N ARG A 112 -23.39 5.85 28.90
CA ARG A 112 -22.35 4.81 28.87
C ARG A 112 -21.07 5.35 28.27
N THR A 113 -19.94 4.95 28.85
CA THR A 113 -18.61 5.23 28.27
C THR A 113 -18.40 4.39 27.00
N PRO A 114 -17.97 4.98 25.89
CA PRO A 114 -17.58 4.24 24.70
C PRO A 114 -16.43 3.26 24.97
N PHE A 115 -16.28 2.26 24.11
CA PHE A 115 -15.12 1.38 24.14
C PHE A 115 -13.83 2.17 23.90
N GLU A 116 -12.74 1.70 24.51
CA GLU A 116 -11.43 2.32 24.36
C GLU A 116 -10.82 2.00 22.99
N LEU A 117 -10.27 3.03 22.34
CA LEU A 117 -9.58 2.87 21.06
C LEU A 117 -8.16 2.34 21.27
N VAL A 118 -7.87 1.17 20.72
CA VAL A 118 -6.52 0.59 20.71
C VAL A 118 -5.68 1.27 19.65
N THR A 119 -4.71 2.05 20.10
CA THR A 119 -3.69 2.69 19.25
C THR A 119 -2.32 2.02 19.35
N ASP A 120 -2.14 1.11 20.32
CA ASP A 120 -0.90 0.33 20.48
C ASP A 120 -0.87 -0.86 19.52
N GLU A 121 -0.12 -0.72 18.45
CA GLU A 121 0.12 -1.78 17.47
C GLU A 121 0.81 -3.01 18.07
N THR A 122 1.62 -2.85 19.12
CA THR A 122 2.28 -3.96 19.79
C THR A 122 1.26 -4.84 20.53
N TYR A 123 0.31 -4.22 21.21
CA TYR A 123 -0.81 -4.94 21.85
C TYR A 123 -1.63 -5.70 20.81
N ARG A 124 -2.01 -5.03 19.72
CA ARG A 124 -2.80 -5.63 18.65
C ARG A 124 -2.08 -6.82 17.99
N SER A 125 -0.79 -6.67 17.71
CA SER A 125 0.02 -7.75 17.14
C SER A 125 0.13 -8.95 18.07
N ARG A 126 0.33 -8.75 19.39
CA ARG A 126 0.36 -9.84 20.37
C ARG A 126 -0.97 -10.58 20.46
N LEU A 127 -2.09 -9.84 20.47
CA LEU A 127 -3.42 -10.41 20.47
C LEU A 127 -3.66 -11.27 19.23
N LEU A 128 -3.33 -10.76 18.05
CA LEU A 128 -3.45 -11.48 16.78
C LEU A 128 -2.55 -12.72 16.76
N ALA A 129 -1.32 -12.63 17.28
CA ALA A 129 -0.40 -13.78 17.37
C ALA A 129 -0.98 -14.92 18.20
N ALA A 130 -1.57 -14.61 19.36
CA ALA A 130 -2.20 -15.61 20.22
C ALA A 130 -3.40 -16.27 19.53
N ILE A 131 -4.26 -15.48 18.88
CA ILE A 131 -5.44 -15.97 18.14
C ILE A 131 -5.03 -16.82 16.95
N TYR A 132 -4.01 -16.40 16.20
CA TYR A 132 -3.46 -17.15 15.07
C TYR A 132 -2.93 -18.51 15.52
N GLN A 133 -2.12 -18.52 16.57
CA GLN A 133 -1.53 -19.75 17.12
C GLN A 133 -2.62 -20.73 17.60
N ASP A 134 -3.68 -20.22 18.26
CA ASP A 134 -4.81 -21.08 18.65
C ASP A 134 -5.55 -21.66 17.44
N ALA A 135 -5.79 -20.83 16.42
CA ALA A 135 -6.54 -21.24 15.24
C ALA A 135 -5.80 -22.21 14.35
N THR A 136 -4.49 -22.01 14.13
CA THR A 136 -3.66 -22.75 13.16
C THR A 136 -2.71 -23.77 13.79
N ARG A 137 -2.47 -23.69 15.11
CA ARG A 137 -1.44 -24.45 15.83
C ARG A 137 -0.01 -24.17 15.34
N GLN A 138 0.22 -23.04 14.70
CA GLN A 138 1.51 -22.57 14.21
C GLN A 138 1.86 -21.20 14.81
N PHE A 139 3.14 -20.92 15.01
CA PHE A 139 3.58 -19.59 15.38
C PHE A 139 3.56 -18.68 14.15
N PRO A 140 2.90 -17.50 14.22
CA PRO A 140 2.88 -16.58 13.11
C PRO A 140 4.23 -15.90 12.92
N THR A 141 4.60 -15.64 11.67
CA THR A 141 5.64 -14.66 11.34
C THR A 141 5.07 -13.25 11.39
N GLU A 142 5.92 -12.23 11.36
CA GLU A 142 5.48 -10.83 11.24
C GLU A 142 4.66 -10.60 9.96
N SER A 143 5.07 -11.24 8.86
CA SER A 143 4.31 -11.20 7.59
C SER A 143 2.91 -11.83 7.71
N ASP A 144 2.76 -12.91 8.47
CA ASP A 144 1.45 -13.54 8.70
C ASP A 144 0.54 -12.60 9.50
N LEU A 145 1.08 -11.93 10.52
CA LEU A 145 0.32 -10.96 11.33
C LEU A 145 -0.12 -9.75 10.53
N GLN A 146 0.74 -9.23 9.66
CA GLN A 146 0.41 -8.14 8.76
C GLN A 146 -0.67 -8.54 7.76
N ASN A 147 -0.57 -9.72 7.15
CA ASN A 147 -1.57 -10.26 6.23
C ASN A 147 -2.94 -10.39 6.92
N ILE A 148 -2.99 -10.98 8.11
CA ILE A 148 -4.24 -11.13 8.87
C ILE A 148 -4.81 -9.78 9.28
N SER A 149 -3.98 -8.85 9.75
CA SER A 149 -4.42 -7.49 10.08
C SER A 149 -5.06 -6.80 8.87
N ALA A 150 -4.43 -6.90 7.69
CA ALA A 150 -4.98 -6.37 6.45
C ALA A 150 -6.31 -7.02 6.07
N LYS A 151 -6.45 -8.35 6.24
CA LYS A 151 -7.70 -9.07 5.99
C LYS A 151 -8.82 -8.67 6.94
N ILE A 152 -8.54 -8.48 8.23
CA ILE A 152 -9.54 -7.99 9.19
C ILE A 152 -10.04 -6.61 8.78
N THR A 153 -9.13 -5.71 8.40
CA THR A 153 -9.48 -4.39 7.84
C THR A 153 -10.34 -4.54 6.59
N TYR A 154 -9.94 -5.39 5.64
CA TYR A 154 -10.70 -5.64 4.42
C TYR A 154 -12.11 -6.16 4.69
N ILE A 155 -12.25 -7.16 5.58
CA ILE A 155 -13.54 -7.75 5.99
C ILE A 155 -14.48 -6.67 6.54
N LYS A 156 -14.01 -5.86 7.50
CA LYS A 156 -14.81 -4.82 8.15
C LYS A 156 -15.21 -3.72 7.15
N ASN A 157 -14.26 -3.25 6.34
CA ASN A 157 -14.46 -2.17 5.39
C ASN A 157 -15.34 -2.57 4.20
N SER A 158 -15.23 -3.82 3.73
CA SER A 158 -16.07 -4.38 2.67
C SER A 158 -17.41 -4.88 3.17
N MET A 159 -17.60 -4.97 4.50
CA MET A 159 -18.80 -5.50 5.17
C MET A 159 -19.12 -6.94 4.70
N LEU A 160 -18.11 -7.81 4.64
CA LEU A 160 -18.28 -9.18 4.15
C LEU A 160 -19.19 -10.00 5.07
N SER A 161 -20.01 -10.85 4.46
CA SER A 161 -20.80 -11.86 5.15
C SER A 161 -19.92 -13.01 5.67
N PRO A 162 -20.40 -13.81 6.63
CA PRO A 162 -19.67 -14.99 7.11
C PRO A 162 -19.22 -15.94 5.99
N ASP A 163 -20.07 -16.17 4.99
CA ASP A 163 -19.78 -17.08 3.88
C ASP A 163 -18.67 -16.51 2.97
N GLU A 164 -18.68 -15.20 2.70
CA GLU A 164 -17.62 -14.52 1.95
C GLU A 164 -16.27 -14.55 2.70
N ILE A 165 -16.28 -14.44 4.05
CA ILE A 165 -15.07 -14.56 4.86
C ILE A 165 -14.51 -15.98 4.83
N ILE A 166 -15.38 -17.00 4.87
CA ILE A 166 -14.98 -18.41 4.76
C ILE A 166 -14.32 -18.64 3.39
N ALA A 167 -14.98 -18.23 2.31
CA ALA A 167 -14.45 -18.38 0.95
C ALA A 167 -13.09 -17.66 0.77
N LEU A 168 -12.93 -16.46 1.36
CA LEU A 168 -11.65 -15.73 1.35
C LEU A 168 -10.56 -16.51 2.11
N GLY A 169 -10.90 -17.17 3.20
CA GLY A 169 -9.97 -18.00 3.98
C GLY A 169 -9.57 -19.28 3.26
N GLU A 170 -10.52 -19.97 2.62
CA GLU A 170 -10.27 -21.19 1.85
C GLU A 170 -9.31 -20.98 0.69
N ALA A 171 -9.38 -19.83 0.03
CA ALA A 171 -8.46 -19.46 -1.06
C ALA A 171 -6.97 -19.41 -0.61
N GLU A 172 -6.70 -19.27 0.69
CA GLU A 172 -5.35 -19.17 1.26
C GLU A 172 -5.03 -20.28 2.28
N ASP A 173 -5.85 -21.31 2.38
CA ASP A 173 -5.74 -22.38 3.37
C ASP A 173 -5.64 -21.84 4.83
N LEU A 174 -6.46 -20.84 5.14
CA LEU A 174 -6.46 -20.13 6.42
C LEU A 174 -7.83 -20.19 7.10
N PRO A 175 -7.95 -20.54 8.41
CA PRO A 175 -9.22 -20.52 9.13
C PRO A 175 -9.64 -19.08 9.48
N LEU A 176 -9.76 -18.23 8.44
CA LEU A 176 -9.90 -16.77 8.56
C LEU A 176 -11.15 -16.36 9.34
N TYR A 177 -12.29 -17.04 9.12
CA TYR A 177 -13.52 -16.73 9.87
C TYR A 177 -13.37 -16.99 11.37
N LYS A 178 -12.71 -18.08 11.77
CA LYS A 178 -12.41 -18.37 13.20
C LYS A 178 -11.52 -17.27 13.79
N ILE A 179 -10.47 -16.88 13.07
CA ILE A 179 -9.53 -15.84 13.52
C ILE A 179 -10.27 -14.49 13.67
N TYR A 180 -11.03 -14.09 12.67
CA TYR A 180 -11.79 -12.84 12.66
C TYR A 180 -12.81 -12.78 13.81
N ARG A 181 -13.58 -13.85 13.99
CA ARG A 181 -14.59 -13.92 15.07
C ARG A 181 -13.94 -13.82 16.44
N ASN A 182 -12.89 -14.61 16.69
CA ASN A 182 -12.18 -14.59 17.98
C ASN A 182 -11.57 -13.21 18.25
N TYR A 183 -11.04 -12.53 17.23
CA TYR A 183 -10.55 -11.16 17.34
C TYR A 183 -11.66 -10.19 17.78
N CYS A 184 -12.78 -10.19 17.08
CA CYS A 184 -13.91 -9.31 17.40
C CYS A 184 -14.49 -9.61 18.79
N GLU A 185 -14.63 -10.89 19.18
CA GLU A 185 -15.14 -11.30 20.50
C GLU A 185 -14.19 -10.86 21.62
N THR A 186 -12.87 -11.01 21.44
CA THR A 186 -11.87 -10.60 22.42
C THR A 186 -11.81 -9.07 22.57
N MET A 187 -11.81 -8.32 21.46
CA MET A 187 -11.86 -6.86 21.49
C MET A 187 -13.11 -6.37 22.25
N LYS A 188 -14.27 -6.89 21.89
CA LYS A 188 -15.54 -6.55 22.55
C LYS A 188 -15.57 -6.94 24.02
N GLY A 189 -15.07 -8.13 24.37
CA GLY A 189 -15.03 -8.63 25.75
C GLY A 189 -14.16 -7.76 26.67
N ASN A 190 -13.10 -7.19 26.12
CA ASN A 190 -12.20 -6.28 26.83
C ASN A 190 -12.63 -4.80 26.76
N HIS A 191 -13.80 -4.48 26.19
CA HIS A 191 -14.29 -3.12 25.97
C HIS A 191 -13.37 -2.27 25.10
N LEU A 192 -12.71 -2.91 24.13
CA LEU A 192 -11.77 -2.30 23.18
C LEU A 192 -12.39 -2.21 21.79
N MET A 193 -11.91 -1.27 21.00
CA MET A 193 -12.21 -1.15 19.56
C MET A 193 -10.95 -0.71 18.80
N ASP A 194 -10.81 -1.13 17.55
CA ASP A 194 -9.85 -0.58 16.60
C ASP A 194 -10.49 0.51 15.72
N PHE A 195 -9.71 1.11 14.81
CA PHE A 195 -10.20 2.14 13.89
C PHE A 195 -11.29 1.63 12.94
N ASP A 196 -11.27 0.36 12.57
CA ASP A 196 -12.30 -0.24 11.72
C ASP A 196 -13.58 -0.52 12.53
N ASP A 197 -13.44 -0.93 13.80
CA ASP A 197 -14.58 -1.07 14.73
C ASP A 197 -15.31 0.25 14.95
N GLN A 198 -14.61 1.39 14.98
CA GLN A 198 -15.26 2.70 15.07
C GLN A 198 -16.27 2.90 13.93
N MET A 199 -15.90 2.53 12.70
CA MET A 199 -16.80 2.62 11.55
C MET A 199 -17.98 1.65 11.67
N VAL A 200 -17.72 0.40 12.07
CA VAL A 200 -18.77 -0.61 12.28
C VAL A 200 -19.78 -0.17 13.37
N TYR A 201 -19.27 0.37 14.47
CA TYR A 201 -20.14 0.84 15.56
C TYR A 201 -20.91 2.10 15.18
N ALA A 202 -20.26 3.10 14.60
CA ALA A 202 -20.91 4.33 14.14
C ALA A 202 -22.03 4.05 13.13
N ARG A 203 -21.76 3.19 12.13
CA ARG A 203 -22.76 2.72 11.18
C ARG A 203 -23.95 2.06 11.87
N THR A 204 -23.68 1.16 12.82
CA THR A 204 -24.71 0.44 13.54
C THR A 204 -25.59 1.38 14.38
N MET A 205 -24.96 2.35 15.05
CA MET A 205 -25.64 3.37 15.86
C MET A 205 -26.52 4.29 14.99
N LEU A 206 -26.01 4.74 13.85
CA LEU A 206 -26.79 5.54 12.90
C LEU A 206 -27.97 4.76 12.29
N LYS A 207 -27.81 3.46 12.02
CA LYS A 207 -28.90 2.63 11.49
C LYS A 207 -30.01 2.40 12.51
N LYS A 208 -29.65 2.10 13.75
CA LYS A 208 -30.60 1.74 14.81
C LYS A 208 -31.16 2.95 15.58
N GLY A 209 -30.35 4.01 15.73
CA GLY A 209 -30.71 5.20 16.48
C GLY A 209 -31.27 6.30 15.57
N LYS A 210 -32.61 6.37 15.44
CA LYS A 210 -33.29 7.37 14.59
C LYS A 210 -32.96 8.80 15.04
N GLU A 211 -33.11 9.10 16.32
CA GLU A 211 -32.86 10.44 16.90
C GLU A 211 -31.39 10.87 16.72
N LEU A 212 -30.45 9.95 16.95
CA LEU A 212 -29.02 10.20 16.71
C LEU A 212 -28.75 10.53 15.24
N ARG A 213 -29.32 9.77 14.32
CA ARG A 213 -29.17 10.00 12.88
C ARG A 213 -29.75 11.36 12.48
N GLU A 214 -30.97 11.67 12.89
CA GLU A 214 -31.62 12.95 12.61
C GLU A 214 -30.81 14.13 13.18
N HIS A 215 -30.27 14.01 14.39
CA HIS A 215 -29.37 15.02 14.96
C HIS A 215 -28.16 15.32 14.08
N PHE A 216 -27.47 14.29 13.56
CA PHE A 216 -26.32 14.50 12.66
C PHE A 216 -26.72 15.00 11.28
N GLN A 217 -27.89 14.61 10.74
CA GLN A 217 -28.43 15.11 9.48
C GLN A 217 -28.85 16.58 9.57
N GLU A 218 -29.37 17.03 10.70
CA GLU A 218 -29.65 18.45 10.94
C GLU A 218 -28.38 19.27 11.11
N LYS A 219 -27.37 18.68 11.76
CA LYS A 219 -26.07 19.31 11.95
C LYS A 219 -25.31 19.45 10.64
N TYR A 220 -25.19 18.40 9.86
CA TYR A 220 -24.43 18.38 8.62
C TYR A 220 -25.36 18.30 7.41
N GLN A 221 -25.78 19.47 6.94
CA GLN A 221 -26.71 19.57 5.81
C GLN A 221 -26.03 19.46 4.46
N TYR A 222 -24.73 19.70 4.40
CA TYR A 222 -23.88 19.64 3.21
C TYR A 222 -22.65 18.82 3.52
N ILE A 223 -22.41 17.80 2.73
CA ILE A 223 -21.26 16.90 2.93
C ILE A 223 -20.39 16.92 1.68
N SER A 224 -19.13 17.29 1.84
CA SER A 224 -18.10 17.18 0.81
C SER A 224 -17.15 16.04 1.12
N VAL A 225 -16.82 15.21 0.14
CA VAL A 225 -15.91 14.06 0.27
C VAL A 225 -14.79 14.22 -0.74
N ASP A 226 -13.55 14.30 -0.24
CA ASP A 226 -12.34 14.33 -1.07
C ASP A 226 -11.79 12.92 -1.26
N GLU A 227 -11.12 12.67 -2.38
CA GLU A 227 -10.55 11.37 -2.77
C GLU A 227 -11.59 10.22 -2.67
N ALA A 228 -12.79 10.46 -3.15
CA ALA A 228 -13.94 9.54 -3.00
C ALA A 228 -13.68 8.13 -3.58
N GLN A 229 -12.77 7.97 -4.54
CA GLN A 229 -12.37 6.67 -5.10
C GLN A 229 -11.62 5.78 -4.11
N ASP A 230 -11.09 6.35 -3.02
CA ASP A 230 -10.37 5.59 -1.98
C ASP A 230 -11.27 5.23 -0.79
N THR A 231 -12.51 5.70 -0.82
CA THR A 231 -13.50 5.46 0.23
C THR A 231 -14.00 4.02 0.18
N SER A 232 -14.05 3.35 1.32
CA SER A 232 -14.51 1.96 1.43
C SER A 232 -16.05 1.86 1.45
N LYS A 233 -16.57 0.65 1.24
CA LYS A 233 -18.01 0.40 1.21
C LYS A 233 -18.73 0.82 2.51
N ILE A 234 -18.14 0.53 3.67
CA ILE A 234 -18.71 0.97 4.96
C ILE A 234 -18.68 2.49 5.12
N GLN A 235 -17.66 3.15 4.61
CA GLN A 235 -17.53 4.60 4.65
C GLN A 235 -18.58 5.28 3.78
N HIS A 236 -18.81 4.79 2.55
CA HIS A 236 -19.91 5.26 1.69
C HIS A 236 -21.26 5.10 2.38
N GLU A 237 -21.51 3.97 3.07
CA GLU A 237 -22.75 3.77 3.80
C GLU A 237 -22.92 4.75 4.95
N ILE A 238 -21.86 5.05 5.71
CA ILE A 238 -21.90 6.06 6.79
C ILE A 238 -22.20 7.44 6.20
N ILE A 239 -21.55 7.84 5.12
CA ILE A 239 -21.79 9.12 4.43
C ILE A 239 -23.25 9.22 3.99
N ARG A 240 -23.80 8.16 3.37
CA ARG A 240 -25.20 8.10 2.96
C ARG A 240 -26.18 8.22 4.14
N LEU A 241 -25.88 7.58 5.28
CA LEU A 241 -26.69 7.71 6.49
C LEU A 241 -26.66 9.13 7.07
N LEU A 242 -25.55 9.83 6.93
CA LEU A 242 -25.40 11.22 7.38
C LEU A 242 -26.10 12.23 6.46
N SER A 243 -26.10 12.00 5.13
CA SER A 243 -26.73 12.92 4.16
C SER A 243 -28.26 12.88 4.23
N GLY A 244 -28.83 11.71 4.51
CA GLY A 244 -30.26 11.50 4.61
C GLY A 244 -31.00 11.78 3.30
N GLU A 245 -32.29 12.16 3.41
CA GLU A 245 -33.16 12.41 2.26
C GLU A 245 -32.82 13.69 1.47
N LYS A 246 -32.14 14.65 2.11
CA LYS A 246 -31.72 15.89 1.44
C LYS A 246 -30.61 15.68 0.43
N ASP A 247 -29.83 14.65 0.63
CA ASP A 247 -28.77 14.15 -0.26
C ASP A 247 -27.87 15.23 -0.87
N ARG A 248 -27.46 16.20 -0.06
CA ARG A 248 -26.59 17.30 -0.51
C ARG A 248 -25.12 16.90 -0.38
N ILE A 249 -24.75 15.89 -1.16
CA ILE A 249 -23.41 15.34 -1.23
C ILE A 249 -22.66 15.94 -2.41
N PHE A 250 -21.39 16.26 -2.18
CA PHE A 250 -20.42 16.61 -3.21
C PHE A 250 -19.20 15.69 -3.08
N MET A 251 -19.08 14.71 -3.97
CA MET A 251 -17.95 13.79 -4.00
C MET A 251 -16.97 14.21 -5.08
N VAL A 252 -15.68 14.29 -4.71
CA VAL A 252 -14.60 14.55 -5.66
C VAL A 252 -13.69 13.34 -5.69
N GLY A 253 -13.44 12.83 -6.89
CA GLY A 253 -12.59 11.65 -7.06
C GLY A 253 -12.21 11.40 -8.50
N ASP A 254 -11.44 10.34 -8.67
CA ASP A 254 -11.04 9.82 -9.97
C ASP A 254 -10.82 8.31 -9.84
N GLU A 255 -11.73 7.49 -10.35
CA GLU A 255 -11.63 6.04 -10.28
C GLU A 255 -10.36 5.51 -10.96
N ASP A 256 -9.79 6.26 -11.92
CA ASP A 256 -8.52 5.93 -12.54
C ASP A 256 -7.32 6.11 -11.58
N GLN A 257 -7.51 6.80 -10.44
CA GLN A 257 -6.53 6.95 -9.37
C GLN A 257 -6.84 6.09 -8.14
N SER A 258 -7.80 5.16 -8.21
CA SER A 258 -8.07 4.22 -7.13
C SER A 258 -7.02 3.11 -7.10
N ILE A 259 -6.14 3.18 -6.10
CA ILE A 259 -5.00 2.27 -5.92
C ILE A 259 -4.95 1.64 -4.52
N TYR A 260 -6.01 1.77 -3.72
CA TYR A 260 -6.10 1.22 -2.37
C TYR A 260 -7.12 0.07 -2.27
N GLY A 261 -7.29 -0.73 -3.34
CA GLY A 261 -8.16 -1.91 -3.35
C GLY A 261 -7.82 -2.89 -2.22
N PHE A 262 -6.53 -3.06 -1.90
CA PHE A 262 -6.07 -3.87 -0.78
C PHE A 262 -6.51 -3.35 0.61
N ARG A 263 -6.97 -2.09 0.71
CA ARG A 263 -7.61 -1.49 1.90
C ARG A 263 -9.12 -1.40 1.78
N ALA A 264 -9.70 -2.19 0.87
CA ALA A 264 -11.14 -2.20 0.59
C ALA A 264 -11.69 -0.88 0.01
N ALA A 265 -10.88 -0.10 -0.72
CA ALA A 265 -11.41 0.99 -1.53
C ALA A 265 -12.48 0.46 -2.50
N TYR A 266 -13.56 1.23 -2.65
CA TYR A 266 -14.74 0.84 -3.44
C TYR A 266 -15.03 1.86 -4.55
N PRO A 267 -14.17 1.94 -5.59
CA PRO A 267 -14.35 2.89 -6.69
C PRO A 267 -15.62 2.67 -7.50
N GLU A 268 -16.22 1.47 -7.42
CA GLU A 268 -17.50 1.15 -8.05
C GLU A 268 -18.64 2.07 -7.56
N ALA A 269 -18.53 2.66 -6.36
CA ALA A 269 -19.49 3.65 -5.87
C ALA A 269 -19.55 4.89 -6.78
N LEU A 270 -18.40 5.31 -7.36
CA LEU A 270 -18.38 6.42 -8.30
C LEU A 270 -19.09 6.06 -9.60
N LEU A 271 -18.90 4.82 -10.08
CA LEU A 271 -19.55 4.31 -11.31
C LEU A 271 -21.07 4.18 -11.15
N HIS A 272 -21.56 3.95 -9.94
CA HIS A 272 -22.98 3.80 -9.63
C HIS A 272 -23.61 5.03 -9.00
N PHE A 273 -22.90 6.17 -8.96
CA PHE A 273 -23.30 7.36 -8.22
C PHE A 273 -24.69 7.88 -8.63
N GLU A 274 -24.98 8.01 -9.92
CA GLU A 274 -26.29 8.46 -10.41
C GLU A 274 -27.44 7.50 -10.04
N LYS A 275 -27.14 6.21 -9.93
CA LYS A 275 -28.12 5.20 -9.51
C LYS A 275 -28.40 5.27 -8.02
N GLU A 276 -27.38 5.54 -7.21
CA GLU A 276 -27.48 5.60 -5.73
C GLU A 276 -28.01 6.95 -5.26
N HIS A 277 -27.85 8.01 -6.06
CA HIS A 277 -28.24 9.39 -5.76
C HIS A 277 -29.18 9.94 -6.85
N PRO A 278 -30.52 9.75 -6.74
CA PRO A 278 -31.46 10.23 -7.73
C PRO A 278 -31.38 11.74 -7.97
N GLY A 279 -31.29 12.16 -9.22
CA GLY A 279 -31.12 13.56 -9.61
C GLY A 279 -29.68 14.08 -9.49
N ALA A 280 -28.72 13.17 -9.33
CA ALA A 280 -27.31 13.52 -9.28
C ALA A 280 -26.79 14.16 -10.56
N ARG A 281 -25.73 14.95 -10.41
CA ARG A 281 -24.95 15.52 -11.50
C ARG A 281 -23.56 14.91 -11.52
N VAL A 282 -23.11 14.46 -12.69
CA VAL A 282 -21.72 14.04 -12.90
C VAL A 282 -21.02 15.14 -13.71
N LEU A 283 -20.02 15.76 -13.10
CA LEU A 283 -19.24 16.84 -13.69
C LEU A 283 -17.79 16.36 -13.93
N LEU A 284 -17.16 16.92 -14.96
CA LEU A 284 -15.78 16.56 -15.33
C LEU A 284 -14.84 17.74 -15.10
N MET A 285 -13.62 17.43 -14.63
CA MET A 285 -12.49 18.34 -14.65
C MET A 285 -11.33 17.64 -15.36
N GLU A 286 -11.10 18.02 -16.62
CA GLU A 286 -10.22 17.32 -17.55
C GLU A 286 -8.91 18.06 -17.86
N GLU A 287 -8.81 19.34 -17.46
CA GLU A 287 -7.60 20.15 -17.65
C GLU A 287 -6.54 19.82 -16.60
N ASN A 288 -5.37 19.35 -17.06
CA ASN A 288 -4.23 19.04 -16.22
C ASN A 288 -3.23 20.20 -16.21
N PHE A 289 -3.05 20.81 -15.04
CA PHE A 289 -2.10 21.92 -14.82
C PHE A 289 -0.72 21.46 -14.37
N ARG A 290 -0.52 20.17 -14.13
CA ARG A 290 0.70 19.59 -13.57
C ARG A 290 1.70 19.17 -14.64
N SER A 291 1.29 18.28 -15.50
CA SER A 291 2.17 17.51 -16.39
C SER A 291 2.22 18.11 -17.80
N ASP A 292 3.34 17.91 -18.48
CA ASP A 292 3.49 18.29 -19.89
C ASP A 292 2.60 17.46 -20.81
N GLN A 293 2.29 18.01 -22.00
CA GLN A 293 1.37 17.42 -23.00
C GLN A 293 1.73 15.97 -23.34
N LYS A 294 3.03 15.66 -23.55
CA LYS A 294 3.46 14.30 -23.93
C LYS A 294 3.17 13.25 -22.84
N ILE A 295 3.33 13.62 -21.57
CA ILE A 295 2.99 12.75 -20.45
C ILE A 295 1.47 12.55 -20.37
N VAL A 296 0.69 13.62 -20.57
CA VAL A 296 -0.77 13.58 -20.56
C VAL A 296 -1.31 12.69 -21.68
N ASP A 297 -0.80 12.84 -22.91
CA ASP A 297 -1.23 12.05 -24.07
C ASP A 297 -0.95 10.55 -23.86
N ALA A 298 0.26 10.21 -23.40
CA ALA A 298 0.63 8.84 -23.11
C ALA A 298 -0.22 8.24 -21.98
N ALA A 299 -0.46 9.01 -20.90
CA ALA A 299 -1.29 8.58 -19.78
C ALA A 299 -2.75 8.35 -20.19
N ASN A 300 -3.32 9.22 -21.04
CA ASN A 300 -4.65 9.03 -21.59
C ASN A 300 -4.76 7.74 -22.40
N HIS A 301 -3.85 7.55 -23.37
CA HIS A 301 -3.85 6.35 -24.20
C HIS A 301 -3.76 5.07 -23.35
N PHE A 302 -2.95 5.08 -22.31
CA PHE A 302 -2.73 3.95 -21.44
C PHE A 302 -3.95 3.61 -20.58
N ILE A 303 -4.53 4.61 -19.88
CA ILE A 303 -5.62 4.36 -18.93
C ILE A 303 -6.96 4.03 -19.62
N GLN A 304 -7.17 4.48 -20.84
CA GLN A 304 -8.37 4.17 -21.63
C GLN A 304 -8.52 2.66 -21.93
N LYS A 305 -7.51 1.86 -21.75
CA LYS A 305 -7.57 0.39 -21.87
C LYS A 305 -8.29 -0.30 -20.71
N ASN A 306 -8.49 0.38 -19.59
CA ASN A 306 -9.34 -0.07 -18.49
C ASN A 306 -10.82 0.05 -18.88
N GLN A 307 -11.64 -0.92 -18.45
CA GLN A 307 -13.06 -0.96 -18.82
C GLN A 307 -13.97 -0.33 -17.77
N LEU A 308 -13.62 -0.49 -16.48
CA LEU A 308 -14.42 0.01 -15.37
C LEU A 308 -14.04 1.46 -15.04
N ARG A 309 -14.48 2.40 -15.91
CA ARG A 309 -14.24 3.83 -15.76
C ARG A 309 -15.28 4.68 -16.49
N HIS A 310 -15.44 5.93 -16.06
CA HIS A 310 -16.22 6.92 -16.81
C HIS A 310 -15.47 7.39 -18.06
N PRO A 311 -16.17 7.72 -19.15
CA PRO A 311 -15.56 8.36 -20.30
C PRO A 311 -15.06 9.75 -19.93
N LYS A 312 -13.75 9.92 -19.88
CA LYS A 312 -13.06 11.20 -19.64
C LYS A 312 -11.69 11.19 -20.29
N SER A 313 -11.18 12.37 -20.64
CA SER A 313 -9.85 12.56 -21.23
C SER A 313 -9.14 13.75 -20.63
N MET A 314 -7.86 13.60 -20.27
CA MET A 314 -7.06 14.75 -19.86
C MET A 314 -6.60 15.55 -21.08
N PHE A 315 -6.46 16.87 -20.90
CA PHE A 315 -5.67 17.72 -21.77
C PHE A 315 -4.76 18.61 -20.93
N ALA A 316 -3.55 18.84 -21.41
CA ALA A 316 -2.58 19.61 -20.64
C ALA A 316 -2.79 21.12 -20.81
N ALA A 317 -2.72 21.85 -19.71
CA ALA A 317 -2.63 23.32 -19.73
C ALA A 317 -1.23 23.81 -20.14
N ARG A 318 -0.23 22.90 -20.08
CA ARG A 318 1.18 23.22 -20.35
C ARG A 318 1.61 22.57 -21.67
N PRO A 319 2.22 23.33 -22.59
CA PRO A 319 2.82 22.73 -23.79
C PRO A 319 3.99 21.84 -23.36
N GLY A 320 4.02 20.62 -23.90
CA GLY A 320 5.11 19.67 -23.61
C GLY A 320 6.35 19.98 -24.42
N ALA A 321 7.50 19.96 -23.75
CA ALA A 321 8.81 20.13 -24.38
C ALA A 321 9.63 18.81 -24.39
N GLU A 322 9.48 17.99 -23.35
CA GLU A 322 10.24 16.73 -23.19
C GLU A 322 9.37 15.53 -23.53
N GLU A 323 9.95 14.55 -24.21
CA GLU A 323 9.28 13.29 -24.49
C GLU A 323 9.37 12.33 -23.29
N VAL A 324 8.44 11.37 -23.23
CA VAL A 324 8.59 10.24 -22.31
C VAL A 324 9.82 9.42 -22.73
N GLN A 325 10.80 9.34 -21.82
CA GLN A 325 12.08 8.70 -22.11
C GLN A 325 11.99 7.19 -21.86
N LYS A 326 12.27 6.39 -22.89
CA LYS A 326 12.46 4.95 -22.77
C LYS A 326 13.95 4.65 -22.61
N ILE A 327 14.30 3.92 -21.55
CA ILE A 327 15.69 3.59 -21.22
C ILE A 327 15.85 2.07 -21.30
N ASP A 328 16.73 1.59 -22.18
CA ASP A 328 17.12 0.17 -22.23
C ASP A 328 18.12 -0.16 -21.10
N PRO A 329 17.70 -0.84 -20.03
CA PRO A 329 18.55 -1.05 -18.87
C PRO A 329 19.50 -2.25 -19.03
N LYS A 330 19.36 -3.05 -20.09
CA LYS A 330 20.08 -4.33 -20.25
C LYS A 330 20.00 -5.23 -19.01
N GLY A 331 18.79 -5.31 -18.41
CA GLY A 331 18.49 -6.06 -17.19
C GLY A 331 18.47 -5.22 -15.91
N ARG A 332 17.99 -5.80 -14.80
CA ARG A 332 17.80 -5.07 -13.53
C ARG A 332 19.10 -4.43 -13.01
N GLN A 333 20.23 -5.11 -13.13
CA GLN A 333 21.52 -4.56 -12.71
C GLN A 333 21.93 -3.32 -13.54
N GLY A 334 21.58 -3.28 -14.81
CA GLY A 334 21.80 -2.10 -15.66
C GLY A 334 20.91 -0.93 -15.23
N GLN A 335 19.65 -1.19 -14.83
CA GLN A 335 18.75 -0.20 -14.27
C GLN A 335 19.34 0.45 -13.01
N TYR A 336 19.86 -0.35 -12.08
CA TYR A 336 20.47 0.17 -10.85
C TYR A 336 21.70 1.02 -11.12
N ARG A 337 22.58 0.58 -12.04
CA ARG A 337 23.75 1.38 -12.46
C ARG A 337 23.36 2.69 -13.13
N TYR A 338 22.35 2.67 -14.01
CA TYR A 338 21.85 3.90 -14.63
C TYR A 338 21.37 4.90 -13.58
N LEU A 339 20.60 4.44 -12.59
CA LEU A 339 20.12 5.30 -11.51
C LEU A 339 21.27 5.86 -10.66
N LEU A 340 22.32 5.07 -10.42
CA LEU A 340 23.50 5.55 -9.70
C LEU A 340 24.24 6.65 -10.49
N GLU A 341 24.44 6.47 -11.80
CA GLU A 341 25.09 7.49 -12.64
C GLU A 341 24.24 8.77 -12.72
N MET A 342 22.92 8.64 -12.90
CA MET A 342 21.99 9.76 -12.85
C MET A 342 22.07 10.50 -11.51
N ALA A 343 22.15 9.75 -10.41
CA ALA A 343 22.15 10.30 -9.06
C ALA A 343 23.39 11.17 -8.77
N ARG A 344 24.55 10.81 -9.34
CA ARG A 344 25.81 11.59 -9.19
C ARG A 344 25.75 13.00 -9.77
N SER A 345 24.88 13.23 -10.74
CA SER A 345 24.71 14.52 -11.41
C SER A 345 23.28 15.09 -11.27
N CYS A 346 22.56 14.68 -10.23
CA CYS A 346 21.16 15.09 -10.04
C CYS A 346 21.06 16.53 -9.55
N ASP A 347 20.62 17.43 -10.42
CA ASP A 347 20.52 18.88 -10.21
C ASP A 347 19.08 19.37 -9.92
N ARG A 348 18.07 18.50 -10.10
CA ARG A 348 16.66 18.85 -9.94
C ARG A 348 15.89 17.78 -9.13
N GLU A 349 14.72 18.17 -8.63
CA GLU A 349 13.87 17.27 -7.85
C GLU A 349 13.50 16.04 -8.69
N THR A 350 13.96 14.88 -8.26
CA THR A 350 13.83 13.62 -9.00
C THR A 350 13.29 12.54 -8.09
N ALA A 351 12.13 11.97 -8.43
CA ALA A 351 11.56 10.84 -7.72
C ALA A 351 11.87 9.53 -8.44
N ILE A 352 12.35 8.54 -7.70
CA ILE A 352 12.42 7.15 -8.12
C ILE A 352 11.23 6.45 -7.46
N LEU A 353 10.23 6.09 -8.28
CA LEU A 353 8.99 5.49 -7.83
C LEU A 353 9.01 3.99 -8.12
N TYR A 354 8.62 3.22 -7.13
CA TYR A 354 8.61 1.75 -7.19
C TYR A 354 7.28 1.19 -6.64
N ARG A 355 6.96 -0.03 -7.07
CA ARG A 355 5.73 -0.71 -6.67
C ARG A 355 5.81 -1.22 -5.23
N ASP A 356 6.86 -1.96 -4.89
CA ASP A 356 7.06 -2.62 -3.60
C ASP A 356 8.30 -2.09 -2.88
N ASN A 357 8.22 -1.98 -1.55
CA ASN A 357 9.29 -1.41 -0.73
C ASN A 357 10.65 -2.12 -0.90
N GLU A 358 10.66 -3.43 -1.17
CA GLU A 358 11.90 -4.17 -1.40
C GLU A 358 12.58 -3.85 -2.74
N SER A 359 11.86 -3.39 -3.74
CA SER A 359 12.41 -3.11 -5.09
C SER A 359 13.50 -2.04 -5.07
N ILE A 360 13.45 -1.12 -4.12
CA ILE A 360 14.44 -0.03 -4.02
C ILE A 360 15.73 -0.45 -3.29
N LEU A 361 15.73 -1.53 -2.52
CA LEU A 361 16.85 -1.90 -1.65
C LEU A 361 18.20 -2.05 -2.37
N PRO A 362 18.29 -2.66 -3.57
CA PRO A 362 19.54 -2.70 -4.31
C PRO A 362 20.06 -1.33 -4.77
N VAL A 363 19.15 -0.40 -5.09
CA VAL A 363 19.50 0.98 -5.45
C VAL A 363 19.99 1.75 -4.22
N LEU A 364 19.28 1.56 -3.09
CA LEU A 364 19.63 2.15 -1.81
C LEU A 364 21.03 1.69 -1.37
N ASP A 365 21.32 0.38 -1.46
CA ASP A 365 22.67 -0.16 -1.15
C ASP A 365 23.76 0.51 -2.02
N LEU A 366 23.51 0.71 -3.31
CA LEU A 366 24.45 1.38 -4.20
C LEU A 366 24.61 2.87 -3.86
N PHE A 367 23.54 3.57 -3.52
CA PHE A 367 23.59 4.99 -3.15
C PHE A 367 24.36 5.20 -1.85
N GLU A 368 24.15 4.35 -0.83
CA GLU A 368 24.91 4.40 0.41
C GLU A 368 26.42 4.17 0.18
N ARG A 369 26.77 3.16 -0.64
CA ARG A 369 28.18 2.90 -0.97
C ARG A 369 28.85 4.02 -1.76
N ALA A 370 28.08 4.76 -2.52
CA ALA A 370 28.56 5.88 -3.32
C ALA A 370 28.48 7.25 -2.62
N GLY A 371 27.95 7.30 -1.40
CA GLY A 371 27.77 8.56 -0.67
C GLY A 371 26.75 9.51 -1.33
N ILE A 372 25.73 8.97 -2.01
CA ILE A 372 24.67 9.76 -2.64
C ILE A 372 23.63 10.16 -1.60
N ASP A 373 23.29 11.44 -1.57
CA ASP A 373 22.22 11.95 -0.73
C ASP A 373 20.84 11.68 -1.34
N TYR A 374 19.93 11.14 -0.53
CA TYR A 374 18.53 10.90 -0.89
C TYR A 374 17.62 10.99 0.33
N ARG A 375 16.33 11.15 0.10
CA ARG A 375 15.28 11.01 1.13
C ARG A 375 14.37 9.84 0.80
N ILE A 376 14.00 9.06 1.80
CA ILE A 376 13.04 7.96 1.67
C ILE A 376 11.73 8.33 2.36
N ARG A 377 10.59 8.06 1.71
CA ARG A 377 9.30 8.49 2.27
C ARG A 377 8.70 7.52 3.26
N ASN A 378 8.96 6.24 3.14
CA ASN A 378 8.46 5.21 4.05
C ASN A 378 9.60 4.29 4.47
N ALA A 379 9.81 4.18 5.77
CA ALA A 379 10.72 3.19 6.36
C ALA A 379 9.95 1.88 6.58
N ASP A 380 9.93 1.01 5.58
CA ASP A 380 9.37 -0.33 5.71
C ASP A 380 10.51 -1.35 5.87
N LEU A 381 10.47 -2.08 6.96
CA LEU A 381 11.48 -3.08 7.33
C LEU A 381 11.02 -4.52 7.11
N THR A 382 9.84 -4.71 6.56
CA THR A 382 9.20 -6.03 6.36
C THR A 382 10.08 -6.99 5.56
N PHE A 383 10.88 -6.47 4.61
CA PHE A 383 11.83 -7.29 3.86
C PHE A 383 12.80 -8.04 4.77
N PHE A 384 13.38 -7.36 5.77
CA PHE A 384 14.44 -7.92 6.63
C PHE A 384 13.92 -8.97 7.61
N THR A 385 12.62 -8.93 7.94
CA THR A 385 11.94 -9.88 8.83
C THR A 385 11.12 -10.91 8.05
N HIS A 386 11.04 -10.77 6.72
CA HIS A 386 10.29 -11.68 5.87
C HIS A 386 10.85 -13.09 5.90
N ARG A 387 9.95 -14.10 5.91
CA ARG A 387 10.30 -15.52 6.03
C ARG A 387 11.45 -15.96 5.12
N ILE A 388 11.41 -15.61 3.82
CA ILE A 388 12.48 -15.99 2.86
C ILE A 388 13.84 -15.43 3.30
N VAL A 389 13.89 -14.17 3.69
CA VAL A 389 15.14 -13.51 4.11
C VAL A 389 15.64 -14.10 5.43
N THR A 390 14.74 -14.30 6.39
CA THR A 390 15.05 -14.92 7.69
C THR A 390 15.55 -16.34 7.53
N ASP A 391 14.93 -17.14 6.66
CA ASP A 391 15.35 -18.51 6.39
C ASP A 391 16.76 -18.57 5.78
N ILE A 392 17.05 -17.73 4.79
CA ILE A 392 18.39 -17.66 4.17
C ILE A 392 19.42 -17.16 5.20
N LYS A 393 19.10 -16.13 6.01
CA LYS A 393 19.95 -15.69 7.13
C LYS A 393 20.23 -16.84 8.10
N ASN A 394 19.23 -17.63 8.46
CA ASN A 394 19.36 -18.77 9.37
C ASN A 394 20.19 -19.91 8.77
N ILE A 395 20.07 -20.19 7.47
CA ILE A 395 20.91 -21.19 6.79
C ILE A 395 22.38 -20.72 6.79
N ILE A 396 22.65 -19.44 6.56
CA ILE A 396 24.00 -18.86 6.65
C ILE A 396 24.52 -18.97 8.10
N ARG A 397 23.73 -18.58 9.09
CA ARG A 397 24.10 -18.68 10.52
C ARG A 397 24.40 -20.12 10.95
N PHE A 398 23.57 -21.06 10.52
CA PHE A 398 23.81 -22.48 10.76
C PHE A 398 25.10 -22.99 10.10
N SER A 399 25.47 -22.42 8.94
CA SER A 399 26.76 -22.75 8.32
C SER A 399 27.93 -22.26 9.14
N ILE A 400 27.79 -21.14 9.88
CA ILE A 400 28.80 -20.57 10.77
C ILE A 400 28.88 -21.39 12.07
N ASP A 401 27.72 -21.66 12.69
CA ASP A 401 27.61 -22.51 13.88
C ASP A 401 26.75 -23.76 13.60
N PRO A 402 27.37 -24.86 13.12
CA PRO A 402 26.67 -26.09 12.79
C PRO A 402 26.21 -26.92 14.02
N LYS A 403 26.32 -26.35 15.23
CA LYS A 403 25.83 -26.93 16.49
C LYS A 403 24.56 -26.25 17.00
N ASP A 404 24.14 -25.13 16.41
CA ASP A 404 22.95 -24.42 16.83
C ASP A 404 21.69 -25.24 16.56
N THR A 405 21.14 -25.79 17.65
CA THR A 405 19.93 -26.66 17.58
C THR A 405 18.66 -25.90 17.33
N GLU A 406 18.54 -24.64 17.78
CA GLU A 406 17.36 -23.81 17.56
C GLU A 406 17.24 -23.43 16.11
N ILE A 407 18.31 -22.92 15.51
CA ILE A 407 18.35 -22.59 14.09
C ILE A 407 18.11 -23.84 13.24
N PHE A 408 18.80 -24.96 13.57
CA PHE A 408 18.63 -26.19 12.80
C PHE A 408 17.19 -26.67 12.73
N LEU A 409 16.46 -26.67 13.86
CA LEU A 409 15.05 -27.08 13.91
C LEU A 409 14.11 -26.17 13.10
N GLN A 410 14.52 -24.93 12.83
CA GLN A 410 13.77 -24.00 11.96
C GLN A 410 14.01 -24.23 10.47
N ILE A 411 15.16 -24.81 10.07
CA ILE A 411 15.59 -24.86 8.67
C ILE A 411 15.73 -26.26 8.08
N TYR A 412 15.84 -27.34 8.88
CA TYR A 412 16.17 -28.69 8.39
C TYR A 412 15.18 -29.21 7.32
N TYR A 413 13.89 -28.87 7.43
CA TYR A 413 12.84 -29.31 6.50
C TYR A 413 12.70 -28.39 5.29
N LYS A 414 13.44 -27.28 5.26
CA LYS A 414 13.51 -26.30 4.18
C LYS A 414 14.71 -26.53 3.24
N MET A 415 15.59 -27.42 3.65
CA MET A 415 16.69 -27.94 2.84
C MET A 415 16.35 -29.37 2.42
N ASN A 416 16.77 -29.83 1.27
CA ASN A 416 16.46 -31.17 0.76
C ASN A 416 17.16 -32.29 1.56
N LEU A 417 17.07 -32.25 2.89
CA LEU A 417 17.65 -33.29 3.77
C LEU A 417 16.80 -34.55 3.79
N TYR A 418 15.48 -34.43 3.58
CA TYR A 418 14.50 -35.52 3.71
C TYR A 418 14.61 -36.26 5.06
N MET A 419 14.90 -35.51 6.11
CA MET A 419 15.04 -36.01 7.48
C MET A 419 13.72 -35.89 8.23
N SER A 420 13.31 -36.92 8.97
CA SER A 420 12.12 -36.85 9.81
C SER A 420 12.32 -35.90 11.00
N LYS A 421 11.22 -35.35 11.54
CA LYS A 421 11.28 -34.51 12.73
C LYS A 421 11.92 -35.24 13.92
N ALA A 422 11.58 -36.53 14.11
CA ALA A 422 12.15 -37.34 15.17
C ALA A 422 13.68 -37.50 15.02
N THR A 423 14.16 -37.76 13.81
CA THR A 423 15.60 -37.88 13.52
C THR A 423 16.31 -36.55 13.71
N ALA A 424 15.70 -35.42 13.32
CA ALA A 424 16.27 -34.07 13.52
C ALA A 424 16.42 -33.74 15.01
N MET A 425 15.39 -34.04 15.81
CA MET A 425 15.43 -33.82 17.27
C MET A 425 16.46 -34.71 17.95
N GLU A 426 16.57 -35.99 17.54
CA GLU A 426 17.58 -36.90 18.05
C GLU A 426 18.99 -36.43 17.69
N ALA A 427 19.22 -35.99 16.46
CA ALA A 427 20.50 -35.44 16.04
C ALA A 427 20.90 -34.20 16.87
N CYS A 428 19.95 -33.30 17.15
CA CYS A 428 20.16 -32.13 18.02
C CYS A 428 20.57 -32.57 19.44
N ARG A 429 19.80 -33.47 20.06
CA ARG A 429 20.10 -33.99 21.41
C ARG A 429 21.51 -34.60 21.49
N LEU A 430 21.82 -35.48 20.53
CA LEU A 430 23.15 -36.15 20.49
C LEU A 430 24.28 -35.18 20.14
N SER A 431 24.02 -34.13 19.35
CA SER A 431 24.98 -33.07 19.04
C SER A 431 25.41 -32.33 20.29
N VAL A 432 24.46 -31.96 21.15
CA VAL A 432 24.73 -31.32 22.46
C VAL A 432 25.51 -32.29 23.37
N GLU A 433 25.08 -33.54 23.46
CA GLU A 433 25.74 -34.55 24.33
C GLU A 433 27.19 -34.83 23.90
N LYS A 434 27.48 -34.90 22.61
CA LYS A 434 28.78 -35.30 22.07
C LYS A 434 29.66 -34.11 21.64
N GLY A 435 29.14 -32.89 21.67
CA GLY A 435 29.87 -31.70 21.25
C GLY A 435 30.22 -31.65 19.76
N LEU A 436 29.49 -32.41 18.90
CA LEU A 436 29.75 -32.53 17.47
C LEU A 436 28.72 -31.71 16.66
N PRO A 437 29.05 -31.30 15.40
CA PRO A 437 28.08 -30.70 14.47
C PRO A 437 26.85 -31.58 14.23
N ILE A 438 25.67 -30.99 14.14
CA ILE A 438 24.38 -31.71 14.09
C ILE A 438 24.30 -32.68 12.89
N LEU A 439 24.68 -32.26 11.68
CA LEU A 439 24.64 -33.11 10.49
C LEU A 439 25.67 -34.25 10.56
N GLU A 440 26.85 -34.01 11.17
CA GLU A 440 27.85 -35.04 11.43
C GLU A 440 27.33 -36.05 12.44
N THR A 441 26.70 -35.58 13.50
CA THR A 441 26.07 -36.40 14.53
C THR A 441 24.96 -37.27 13.93
N ALA A 442 24.10 -36.69 13.07
CA ALA A 442 23.07 -37.42 12.36
C ALA A 442 23.63 -38.56 11.49
N LEU A 443 24.72 -38.31 10.76
CA LEU A 443 25.37 -39.31 9.90
C LEU A 443 26.04 -40.45 10.71
N ARG A 444 26.54 -40.16 11.90
CA ARG A 444 27.27 -41.15 12.71
C ARG A 444 26.35 -41.97 13.61
N PHE A 445 25.28 -41.36 14.14
CA PHE A 445 24.53 -41.95 15.26
C PHE A 445 23.04 -42.12 15.03
N CYS A 446 22.44 -41.44 14.03
CA CYS A 446 21.01 -41.57 13.75
C CYS A 446 20.72 -42.60 12.66
N ARG A 447 19.62 -43.32 12.79
CA ARG A 447 19.15 -44.24 11.73
C ARG A 447 18.49 -43.43 10.61
N MET A 448 19.00 -43.54 9.40
CA MET A 448 18.50 -42.89 8.19
C MET A 448 18.59 -43.83 7.01
N SER A 449 17.71 -43.62 6.03
CA SER A 449 17.78 -44.33 4.72
C SER A 449 19.10 -43.95 4.00
N PRO A 450 19.63 -44.82 3.11
CA PRO A 450 20.82 -44.47 2.32
C PRO A 450 20.67 -43.16 1.52
N GLY A 451 19.43 -42.91 0.99
CA GLY A 451 19.12 -41.66 0.28
C GLY A 451 19.19 -40.43 1.20
N THR A 452 18.60 -40.50 2.39
CA THR A 452 18.68 -39.43 3.39
C THR A 452 20.13 -39.17 3.81
N GLN A 453 20.92 -40.22 4.04
CA GLN A 453 22.34 -40.06 4.39
C GLN A 453 23.14 -39.38 3.30
N LYS A 454 22.86 -39.69 2.00
CA LYS A 454 23.48 -39.01 0.86
C LYS A 454 23.13 -37.53 0.88
N ASN A 455 21.84 -37.18 1.00
CA ASN A 455 21.40 -35.79 1.00
C ASN A 455 22.00 -34.99 2.16
N VAL A 456 22.10 -35.58 3.35
CA VAL A 456 22.73 -34.95 4.52
C VAL A 456 24.24 -34.69 4.29
N ARG A 457 24.98 -35.64 3.66
CA ARG A 457 26.39 -35.43 3.28
C ARG A 457 26.54 -34.32 2.26
N ASP A 458 25.69 -34.31 1.20
CA ASP A 458 25.73 -33.29 0.17
C ASP A 458 25.43 -31.90 0.76
N ALA A 459 24.41 -31.79 1.60
CA ALA A 459 24.09 -30.54 2.31
C ALA A 459 25.23 -30.08 3.24
N GLN A 460 25.83 -30.99 4.02
CA GLN A 460 26.97 -30.68 4.89
C GLN A 460 28.16 -30.13 4.08
N SER A 461 28.45 -30.71 2.92
CA SER A 461 29.51 -30.24 2.03
C SER A 461 29.21 -28.83 1.49
N ARG A 462 27.95 -28.60 1.03
CA ARG A 462 27.54 -27.28 0.53
C ARG A 462 27.53 -26.20 1.61
N LEU A 463 27.02 -26.48 2.80
CA LEU A 463 27.03 -25.54 3.93
C LEU A 463 28.45 -25.10 4.31
N LYS A 464 29.47 -26.00 4.24
CA LYS A 464 30.88 -25.64 4.41
C LYS A 464 31.37 -24.76 3.26
N LYS A 465 30.99 -25.08 2.02
CA LYS A 465 31.42 -24.36 0.81
C LYS A 465 30.92 -22.92 0.79
N ILE A 466 29.65 -22.67 1.12
CA ILE A 466 29.05 -21.34 1.03
C ILE A 466 29.76 -20.28 1.87
N LEU A 467 30.41 -20.65 2.97
CA LEU A 467 31.18 -19.72 3.82
C LEU A 467 32.39 -19.11 3.12
N HIS A 468 32.90 -19.77 2.07
CA HIS A 468 34.05 -19.33 1.29
C HIS A 468 33.68 -18.73 -0.08
N GLU A 469 32.39 -18.65 -0.38
CA GLU A 469 31.89 -18.08 -1.63
C GLU A 469 31.55 -16.59 -1.46
N PRO A 470 31.55 -15.79 -2.54
CA PRO A 470 30.95 -14.46 -2.52
C PRO A 470 29.48 -14.49 -2.09
N GLY A 471 28.99 -13.42 -1.45
CA GLY A 471 27.65 -13.37 -0.86
C GLY A 471 26.53 -13.80 -1.81
N ASN A 472 26.53 -13.32 -3.07
CA ASN A 472 25.54 -13.71 -4.07
C ASN A 472 25.62 -15.19 -4.48
N ARG A 473 26.83 -15.75 -4.53
CA ARG A 473 27.02 -17.18 -4.81
C ARG A 473 26.52 -18.03 -3.65
N ALA A 474 26.74 -17.60 -2.41
CA ALA A 474 26.21 -18.27 -1.24
C ALA A 474 24.67 -18.28 -1.26
N VAL A 475 24.01 -17.14 -1.54
CA VAL A 475 22.54 -17.07 -1.68
C VAL A 475 22.05 -17.98 -2.81
N TYR A 476 22.70 -17.97 -3.95
CA TYR A 476 22.36 -18.81 -5.10
C TYR A 476 22.49 -20.32 -4.76
N GLU A 477 23.56 -20.75 -4.10
CA GLU A 477 23.74 -22.14 -3.64
C GLU A 477 22.65 -22.55 -2.64
N ILE A 478 22.25 -21.67 -1.72
CA ILE A 478 21.16 -21.94 -0.77
C ILE A 478 19.84 -22.13 -1.51
N VAL A 479 19.52 -21.23 -2.40
CA VAL A 479 18.22 -21.25 -3.12
C VAL A 479 18.14 -22.45 -4.06
N HIS A 480 19.14 -22.67 -4.92
CA HIS A 480 19.03 -23.62 -6.03
C HIS A 480 19.62 -25.01 -5.75
N PHE A 481 20.55 -25.15 -4.81
CA PHE A 481 21.25 -26.43 -4.59
C PHE A 481 21.08 -27.01 -3.20
N LEU A 482 20.68 -26.23 -2.19
CA LEU A 482 20.28 -26.77 -0.88
C LEU A 482 18.80 -27.13 -0.80
N GLY A 483 18.01 -26.81 -1.86
CA GLY A 483 16.60 -27.19 -1.97
C GLY A 483 15.62 -26.16 -1.43
N TYR A 484 16.07 -24.92 -1.14
CA TYR A 484 15.18 -23.89 -0.64
C TYR A 484 14.18 -23.43 -1.70
N PHE A 485 14.52 -23.52 -2.99
CA PHE A 485 13.60 -23.26 -4.09
C PHE A 485 12.40 -24.20 -4.10
N ASP A 486 12.64 -25.51 -3.94
CA ASP A 486 11.58 -26.53 -3.88
C ASP A 486 10.63 -26.26 -2.70
N TYR A 487 11.21 -25.80 -1.57
CA TYR A 487 10.42 -25.39 -0.41
C TYR A 487 9.56 -24.15 -0.73
N MET A 488 10.13 -23.12 -1.40
CA MET A 488 9.36 -21.95 -1.81
C MET A 488 8.20 -22.32 -2.75
N GLU A 489 8.44 -23.15 -3.75
CA GLU A 489 7.39 -23.63 -4.67
C GLU A 489 6.28 -24.38 -3.91
N LYS A 490 6.63 -25.31 -3.04
CA LYS A 490 5.68 -26.05 -2.21
C LYS A 490 4.82 -25.17 -1.32
N MET A 491 5.38 -24.08 -0.84
CA MET A 491 4.70 -23.10 0.03
C MET A 491 4.11 -21.92 -0.74
N HIS A 492 4.08 -21.96 -2.07
CA HIS A 492 3.60 -20.90 -2.97
C HIS A 492 4.22 -19.52 -2.67
N LEU A 493 5.51 -19.49 -2.24
CA LEU A 493 6.22 -18.25 -1.94
C LEU A 493 6.81 -17.66 -3.22
N LYS A 494 6.65 -16.34 -3.39
CA LYS A 494 7.19 -15.60 -4.54
C LYS A 494 8.73 -15.45 -4.43
N THR A 495 9.44 -15.66 -5.53
CA THR A 495 10.91 -15.64 -5.58
C THR A 495 11.53 -14.25 -5.58
N ASN A 496 10.74 -13.17 -5.77
CA ASN A 496 11.27 -11.81 -5.92
C ASN A 496 12.18 -11.39 -4.75
N LYS A 497 11.82 -11.72 -3.50
CA LYS A 497 12.63 -11.38 -2.32
C LYS A 497 14.00 -12.08 -2.30
N ALA A 498 14.08 -13.32 -2.79
CA ALA A 498 15.35 -14.03 -2.95
C ALA A 498 16.23 -13.33 -4.01
N HIS A 499 15.67 -12.88 -5.12
CA HIS A 499 16.40 -12.11 -6.15
C HIS A 499 16.87 -10.74 -5.64
N ILE A 500 16.08 -10.05 -4.83
CA ILE A 500 16.50 -8.79 -4.20
C ILE A 500 17.67 -9.04 -3.26
N LEU A 501 17.58 -10.08 -2.42
CA LEU A 501 18.66 -10.48 -1.52
C LEU A 501 19.96 -10.84 -2.28
N GLU A 502 19.84 -11.60 -3.37
CA GLU A 502 20.97 -11.92 -4.25
C GLU A 502 21.60 -10.66 -4.87
N SER A 503 20.76 -9.67 -5.23
CA SER A 503 21.24 -8.40 -5.80
C SER A 503 22.04 -7.57 -4.79
N ILE A 504 21.59 -7.50 -3.54
CA ILE A 504 22.35 -6.87 -2.44
C ILE A 504 23.64 -7.65 -2.17
N ALA A 505 23.54 -8.96 -2.08
CA ALA A 505 24.65 -9.87 -1.81
C ALA A 505 25.77 -9.82 -2.84
N LYS A 506 25.50 -9.30 -4.05
CA LYS A 506 26.48 -9.21 -5.13
C LYS A 506 27.71 -8.37 -4.78
N ASN A 507 27.54 -7.40 -3.91
CA ASN A 507 28.60 -6.49 -3.49
C ASN A 507 29.31 -6.98 -2.22
N GLU A 508 28.91 -8.13 -1.66
CA GLU A 508 29.47 -8.67 -0.43
C GLU A 508 30.51 -9.76 -0.70
N PRO A 509 31.69 -9.67 -0.04
CA PRO A 509 32.78 -10.61 -0.29
C PRO A 509 32.47 -12.03 0.20
N ASN A 510 31.60 -12.17 1.18
CA ASN A 510 31.21 -13.43 1.77
C ASN A 510 29.82 -13.33 2.46
N PRO A 511 29.17 -14.45 2.82
CA PRO A 511 27.86 -14.43 3.45
C PRO A 511 27.82 -13.83 4.85
N ILE A 512 28.92 -13.82 5.59
CA ILE A 512 28.97 -13.20 6.93
C ILE A 512 28.81 -11.68 6.77
N ARG A 513 29.56 -11.09 5.86
CA ARG A 513 29.44 -9.66 5.59
C ARG A 513 28.05 -9.29 5.03
N LEU A 514 27.39 -10.21 4.29
CA LEU A 514 26.01 -10.02 3.88
C LEU A 514 25.05 -9.89 5.08
N LEU A 515 25.20 -10.75 6.11
CA LEU A 515 24.36 -10.64 7.31
C LEU A 515 24.51 -9.27 7.98
N GLU A 516 25.75 -8.80 8.17
CA GLU A 516 26.04 -7.48 8.73
C GLU A 516 25.43 -6.36 7.87
N ARG A 517 25.60 -6.47 6.54
CA ARG A 517 25.06 -5.45 5.60
C ARG A 517 23.56 -5.34 5.65
N LEU A 518 22.84 -6.45 5.80
CA LEU A 518 21.38 -6.42 5.91
C LEU A 518 20.92 -5.70 7.18
N ASP A 519 21.64 -5.89 8.30
CA ASP A 519 21.34 -5.20 9.55
C ASP A 519 21.70 -3.69 9.46
N GLU A 520 22.83 -3.32 8.83
CA GLU A 520 23.18 -1.93 8.50
C GLU A 520 22.11 -1.24 7.66
N LEU A 521 21.63 -1.89 6.57
CA LEU A 521 20.60 -1.34 5.69
C LEU A 521 19.27 -1.10 6.44
N ALA A 522 18.90 -2.01 7.33
CA ALA A 522 17.70 -1.83 8.16
C ALA A 522 17.83 -0.59 9.07
N ASP A 523 18.99 -0.35 9.66
CA ASP A 523 19.24 0.82 10.52
C ASP A 523 19.32 2.13 9.71
N ILE A 524 19.91 2.09 8.51
CA ILE A 524 19.94 3.23 7.59
C ILE A 524 18.52 3.66 7.22
N ILE A 525 17.66 2.72 6.84
CA ILE A 525 16.26 3.03 6.47
C ILE A 525 15.53 3.69 7.64
N LYS A 526 15.72 3.20 8.88
CA LYS A 526 15.15 3.82 10.08
C LYS A 526 15.64 5.26 10.27
N SER A 527 16.93 5.51 10.07
CA SER A 527 17.55 6.82 10.33
C SER A 527 17.26 7.85 9.24
N LYS A 528 17.24 7.44 7.95
CA LYS A 528 17.09 8.35 6.79
C LYS A 528 15.65 8.74 6.42
N ALA A 529 14.65 8.19 7.07
CA ALA A 529 13.26 8.61 6.90
C ALA A 529 13.01 10.11 7.20
N TYR A 530 14.00 10.80 7.77
CA TYR A 530 13.92 12.19 8.24
C TYR A 530 14.79 13.20 7.48
N HIS A 531 15.59 12.78 6.49
CA HIS A 531 16.39 13.72 5.69
C HIS A 531 15.51 14.57 4.76
N ARG A 532 15.58 15.93 4.91
CA ARG A 532 14.65 16.86 4.23
C ARG A 532 15.20 17.50 2.95
N ASP A 533 16.51 17.54 2.73
CA ASP A 533 17.13 18.45 1.75
C ASP A 533 17.74 17.80 0.50
N ALA A 534 17.51 16.50 0.26
CA ALA A 534 18.02 15.83 -0.94
C ALA A 534 17.09 16.01 -2.15
N ASN A 535 17.68 16.22 -3.34
CA ASN A 535 16.96 16.30 -4.61
C ASN A 535 16.36 14.95 -5.02
N ILE A 536 16.95 13.82 -4.58
CA ILE A 536 16.50 12.47 -4.92
C ILE A 536 15.52 11.97 -3.88
N ILE A 537 14.34 11.55 -4.34
CA ILE A 537 13.28 11.02 -3.51
C ILE A 537 13.04 9.56 -3.89
N LEU A 538 13.13 8.67 -2.90
CA LEU A 538 12.77 7.25 -3.02
C LEU A 538 11.37 7.06 -2.41
N SER A 539 10.40 6.58 -3.20
CA SER A 539 9.03 6.43 -2.72
C SER A 539 8.31 5.29 -3.43
N THR A 540 7.44 4.59 -2.72
CA THR A 540 6.46 3.77 -3.42
C THR A 540 5.50 4.65 -4.21
N ILE A 541 4.93 4.12 -5.29
CA ILE A 541 3.89 4.84 -6.05
C ILE A 541 2.71 5.18 -5.14
N HIS A 542 2.32 4.28 -4.25
CA HIS A 542 1.25 4.53 -3.27
C HIS A 542 1.52 5.75 -2.40
N SER A 543 2.74 5.86 -1.87
CA SER A 543 3.14 6.98 -0.99
C SER A 543 3.38 8.29 -1.74
N SER A 544 3.49 8.24 -3.07
CA SER A 544 3.62 9.40 -3.94
C SER A 544 2.26 10.00 -4.34
N LYS A 545 1.14 9.33 -4.04
CA LYS A 545 -0.20 9.83 -4.37
C LYS A 545 -0.44 11.20 -3.73
N GLY A 546 -1.00 12.13 -4.49
CA GLY A 546 -1.18 13.53 -4.07
C GLY A 546 0.05 14.43 -4.24
N LEU A 547 1.22 13.86 -4.52
CA LEU A 547 2.47 14.61 -4.73
C LEU A 547 2.79 14.78 -6.21
N GLU A 548 3.83 15.58 -6.47
CA GLU A 548 4.31 15.86 -7.83
C GLU A 548 5.81 16.18 -7.80
N TYR A 549 6.52 15.81 -8.86
CA TYR A 549 7.97 15.93 -8.95
C TYR A 549 8.37 16.45 -10.33
N ASP A 550 9.50 17.12 -10.41
CA ASP A 550 9.99 17.63 -11.70
C ASP A 550 10.30 16.47 -12.67
N ARG A 551 11.05 15.48 -12.20
CA ARG A 551 11.40 14.26 -12.95
C ARG A 551 11.01 13.01 -12.17
N VAL A 552 10.45 12.02 -12.87
CA VAL A 552 10.07 10.73 -12.30
C VAL A 552 10.72 9.58 -13.06
N PHE A 553 11.32 8.64 -12.32
CA PHE A 553 11.71 7.32 -12.81
C PHE A 553 10.76 6.26 -12.28
N LEU A 554 10.23 5.40 -13.16
CA LEU A 554 9.47 4.22 -12.75
C LEU A 554 10.38 2.99 -12.75
N LEU A 555 10.57 2.41 -11.56
CA LEU A 555 11.46 1.28 -11.32
C LEU A 555 10.76 -0.05 -11.61
N ASP A 556 11.51 -1.02 -12.12
CA ASP A 556 11.09 -2.43 -12.33
C ASP A 556 9.80 -2.60 -13.14
N VAL A 557 9.55 -1.74 -14.13
CA VAL A 557 8.42 -1.88 -15.07
C VAL A 557 8.70 -3.06 -16.01
N LYS A 558 8.43 -4.26 -15.50
CA LYS A 558 8.69 -5.52 -16.16
C LYS A 558 7.60 -6.53 -15.84
N ASP A 559 7.15 -7.27 -16.85
CA ASP A 559 6.15 -8.33 -16.71
C ASP A 559 6.55 -9.35 -15.64
N GLY A 560 5.61 -9.65 -14.73
CA GLY A 560 5.81 -10.49 -13.57
C GLY A 560 6.37 -9.76 -12.34
N ILE A 561 6.66 -8.44 -12.44
CA ILE A 561 7.03 -7.56 -11.34
C ILE A 561 6.07 -6.37 -11.28
N PHE A 562 6.01 -5.59 -12.36
CA PHE A 562 5.09 -4.47 -12.53
C PHE A 562 4.72 -4.30 -14.02
N PRO A 563 3.59 -4.85 -14.48
CA PRO A 563 2.56 -5.55 -13.69
C PRO A 563 3.01 -6.94 -13.20
N GLU A 564 2.50 -7.32 -12.03
CA GLU A 564 2.74 -8.65 -11.48
C GLU A 564 1.98 -9.72 -12.27
N THR A 565 0.72 -9.48 -12.56
CA THR A 565 -0.14 -10.33 -13.40
C THR A 565 -0.19 -9.75 -14.80
N VAL A 566 0.12 -10.56 -15.81
CA VAL A 566 0.04 -10.18 -17.22
C VAL A 566 -1.13 -10.90 -17.88
N ILE A 567 -2.07 -10.15 -18.41
CA ILE A 567 -3.19 -10.70 -19.17
C ILE A 567 -2.92 -10.56 -20.67
N ARG A 568 -2.59 -11.68 -21.32
CA ARG A 568 -2.38 -11.75 -22.77
C ARG A 568 -3.69 -11.93 -23.55
N ASP A 569 -4.67 -12.63 -22.97
CA ASP A 569 -5.99 -12.86 -23.57
C ASP A 569 -7.09 -12.59 -22.53
N ARG A 570 -7.72 -11.41 -22.62
CA ARG A 570 -8.80 -11.00 -21.72
C ARG A 570 -10.03 -11.92 -21.76
N LYS A 571 -10.27 -12.61 -22.87
CA LYS A 571 -11.43 -13.51 -22.98
C LYS A 571 -11.30 -14.78 -22.13
N ARG A 572 -10.07 -15.16 -21.80
CA ARG A 572 -9.74 -16.34 -20.98
C ARG A 572 -9.42 -16.01 -19.53
N ALA A 573 -9.19 -14.75 -19.22
CA ALA A 573 -8.87 -14.31 -17.87
C ALA A 573 -10.11 -14.31 -16.97
N SER A 574 -9.94 -14.62 -15.69
CA SER A 574 -11.00 -14.49 -14.70
C SER A 574 -11.35 -13.00 -14.48
N LYS A 575 -12.53 -12.73 -13.92
CA LYS A 575 -12.93 -11.36 -13.56
C LYS A 575 -11.97 -10.75 -12.53
N ASP A 576 -11.49 -11.56 -11.61
CA ASP A 576 -10.58 -11.11 -10.56
C ASP A 576 -9.18 -10.79 -11.12
N ASP A 577 -8.67 -11.60 -12.07
CA ASP A 577 -7.42 -11.29 -12.76
C ASP A 577 -7.53 -9.98 -13.55
N ILE A 578 -8.65 -9.76 -14.23
CA ILE A 578 -8.89 -8.51 -14.96
C ILE A 578 -8.92 -7.32 -13.99
N LYS A 579 -9.62 -7.45 -12.86
CA LYS A 579 -9.70 -6.40 -11.83
C LYS A 579 -8.31 -6.08 -11.28
N THR A 580 -7.52 -7.09 -10.94
CA THR A 580 -6.15 -6.96 -10.44
C THR A 580 -5.24 -6.29 -11.48
N TYR A 581 -5.33 -6.70 -12.74
CA TYR A 581 -4.53 -6.10 -13.82
C TYR A 581 -4.91 -4.64 -14.09
N GLU A 582 -6.20 -4.30 -14.02
CA GLU A 582 -6.67 -2.93 -14.16
C GLU A 582 -6.26 -2.06 -12.97
N GLU A 583 -6.17 -2.62 -11.76
CA GLU A 583 -5.63 -1.92 -10.59
C GLU A 583 -4.12 -1.66 -10.74
N GLU A 584 -3.34 -2.62 -11.22
CA GLU A 584 -1.92 -2.43 -11.56
C GLU A 584 -1.73 -1.33 -12.62
N ARG A 585 -2.63 -1.26 -13.61
CA ARG A 585 -2.63 -0.19 -14.61
C ARG A 585 -2.91 1.18 -14.00
N ARG A 586 -3.86 1.28 -13.06
CA ARG A 586 -4.11 2.51 -12.31
C ARG A 586 -2.90 2.91 -11.48
N LEU A 587 -2.22 1.94 -10.86
CA LEU A 587 -1.02 2.21 -10.09
C LEU A 587 0.09 2.81 -10.97
N PHE A 588 0.32 2.23 -12.15
CA PHE A 588 1.28 2.78 -13.12
C PHE A 588 0.87 4.19 -13.57
N TYR A 589 -0.39 4.38 -13.93
CA TYR A 589 -0.96 5.68 -14.30
C TYR A 589 -0.76 6.75 -13.22
N VAL A 590 -1.00 6.39 -11.95
CA VAL A 590 -0.74 7.28 -10.82
C VAL A 590 0.73 7.64 -10.74
N GLY A 591 1.65 6.66 -10.86
CA GLY A 591 3.09 6.89 -10.85
C GLY A 591 3.54 7.81 -11.99
N ALA A 592 3.10 7.55 -13.21
CA ALA A 592 3.44 8.34 -14.40
C ALA A 592 2.95 9.80 -14.29
N THR A 593 1.72 9.99 -13.80
CA THR A 593 1.12 11.33 -13.63
C THR A 593 1.64 12.12 -12.42
N ARG A 594 2.67 11.61 -11.71
CA ARG A 594 3.43 12.40 -10.71
C ARG A 594 4.48 13.31 -11.36
N ALA A 595 4.89 13.03 -12.60
CA ALA A 595 5.86 13.81 -13.32
C ALA A 595 5.27 15.14 -13.83
N LYS A 596 6.01 16.23 -13.62
CA LYS A 596 5.72 17.56 -14.20
C LYS A 596 6.29 17.67 -15.60
N ASN A 597 7.60 17.47 -15.74
CA ASN A 597 8.34 17.76 -16.96
C ASN A 597 8.91 16.49 -17.61
N THR A 598 9.54 15.60 -16.85
CA THR A 598 10.24 14.44 -17.42
C THR A 598 9.74 13.15 -16.79
N LEU A 599 9.33 12.20 -17.62
CA LEU A 599 9.02 10.84 -17.22
C LEU A 599 9.99 9.86 -17.88
N CYS A 600 10.70 9.06 -17.07
CA CYS A 600 11.64 8.03 -17.50
C CYS A 600 11.11 6.64 -17.15
N ILE A 601 11.05 5.75 -18.12
CA ILE A 601 10.58 4.37 -17.94
C ILE A 601 11.65 3.43 -18.47
N PHE A 602 12.00 2.40 -17.66
CA PHE A 602 12.93 1.37 -18.10
C PHE A 602 12.22 0.36 -19.00
N ASP A 603 12.72 0.21 -20.23
CA ASP A 603 12.17 -0.70 -21.24
C ASP A 603 12.92 -2.04 -21.22
N PHE A 604 12.30 -3.06 -20.63
CA PHE A 604 12.80 -4.44 -20.62
C PHE A 604 12.43 -5.22 -21.90
N LYS A 605 12.07 -4.54 -22.99
CA LYS A 605 11.75 -5.09 -24.31
C LYS A 605 10.62 -6.14 -24.28
N SER A 606 10.94 -7.41 -24.57
CA SER A 606 9.95 -8.49 -24.67
C SER A 606 9.11 -8.73 -23.41
N ASN A 607 9.48 -8.15 -22.26
CA ASN A 607 8.82 -8.31 -20.97
C ASN A 607 8.43 -6.95 -20.37
N ALA A 608 7.90 -6.05 -21.17
CA ALA A 608 7.57 -4.69 -20.77
C ALA A 608 6.20 -4.25 -21.32
N THR A 609 5.16 -5.01 -21.00
CA THR A 609 3.79 -4.78 -21.49
C THR A 609 3.32 -3.35 -21.17
N PHE A 610 3.49 -2.87 -19.94
CA PHE A 610 3.06 -1.51 -19.57
C PHE A 610 3.89 -0.43 -20.28
N THR A 611 5.19 -0.61 -20.46
CA THR A 611 6.01 0.34 -21.23
C THR A 611 5.55 0.41 -22.69
N THR A 612 5.27 -0.74 -23.30
CA THR A 612 4.80 -0.82 -24.70
C THR A 612 3.40 -0.22 -24.86
N GLU A 613 2.55 -0.39 -23.87
CA GLU A 613 1.19 0.15 -23.92
C GLU A 613 1.13 1.66 -23.62
N PHE A 614 2.08 2.17 -22.86
CA PHE A 614 2.13 3.58 -22.45
C PHE A 614 2.77 4.47 -23.52
N CYS A 615 3.82 4.00 -24.15
CA CYS A 615 4.58 4.70 -25.16
C CYS A 615 4.29 4.08 -26.53
#